data_053bb3b5c4efc4f8d2ade2db5cf3f166
#
_entry.id   053bb3b5c4efc4f8d2ade2db5cf3f166
#
_cell.length_a   1.000
_cell.length_b   1.000
_cell.length_c   1.000
_cell.angle_alpha   90.00
_cell.angle_beta   90.00
_cell.angle_gamma   90.00
#
_symmetry.space_group_name_H-M   'P 1'
#
loop_
_entity.id
_entity.type
_entity.pdbx_description
1 polymer ?
#
loop_
_entity_poly.entity_id
_entity_poly.type
_entity_poly.pdbx_seq_one_letter_code
_entity_poly.pdbx_strand_id
1 'polypeptide(L)'
;MEDKTMRIIVESNDNGETCDIIIENVSPTSAIYMATKLVTAVAKQFSKSEEHLPLLVSAMMLAVHDQCKSATIKTEIDKQAIPPTHLS
;
A
#
# COMPACT_ATOMS: atom_id res chain seq x y z
N MET A 1 28.68 -5.92 0.72
CA MET A 1 27.76 -6.08 -0.35
C MET A 1 26.45 -5.44 -0.01
N GLU A 2 25.90 -4.73 -0.92
CA GLU A 2 24.72 -4.03 -0.62
C GLU A 2 23.52 -4.91 -0.69
N ASP A 3 22.60 -4.66 0.19
CA ASP A 3 21.37 -5.37 0.20
C ASP A 3 20.43 -4.65 -0.74
N LYS A 4 20.07 -5.31 -1.81
CA LYS A 4 19.17 -4.72 -2.78
C LYS A 4 17.80 -5.32 -2.70
N THR A 5 17.48 -5.91 -1.58
CA THR A 5 16.15 -6.44 -1.41
C THR A 5 15.14 -5.30 -1.45
N MET A 6 14.12 -5.47 -2.25
CA MET A 6 13.03 -4.52 -2.28
C MET A 6 12.07 -4.87 -1.18
N ARG A 7 11.64 -3.89 -0.42
CA ARG A 7 10.70 -4.20 0.64
C ARG A 7 9.75 -3.05 0.90
N ILE A 8 8.55 -3.43 1.26
CA ILE A 8 7.53 -2.51 1.73
C ILE A 8 7.06 -3.06 3.05
N ILE A 9 7.16 -2.26 4.10
CA ILE A 9 6.79 -2.68 5.44
C ILE A 9 5.66 -1.81 5.93
N VAL A 10 4.63 -2.44 6.46
CA VAL A 10 3.48 -1.72 6.99
C VAL A 10 3.28 -2.20 8.41
N GLU A 11 3.27 -1.28 9.35
CA GLU A 11 3.11 -1.63 10.75
C GLU A 11 2.08 -0.72 11.39
N SER A 12 1.35 -1.25 12.34
CA SER A 12 0.35 -0.48 13.03
C SER A 12 0.29 -0.91 14.49
N ASN A 13 0.09 0.05 15.36
CA ASN A 13 -0.08 -0.24 16.78
C ASN A 13 -1.51 -0.02 17.24
N ASP A 14 -2.41 0.32 16.34
CA ASP A 14 -3.74 0.71 16.74
C ASP A 14 -4.80 0.11 15.83
N ASN A 15 -4.69 -1.14 15.57
CA ASN A 15 -5.69 -1.87 14.78
C ASN A 15 -5.77 -1.40 13.34
N GLY A 16 -4.70 -0.80 12.87
CA GLY A 16 -4.65 -0.42 11.46
C GLY A 16 -5.15 0.96 11.17
N GLU A 17 -5.56 1.72 12.17
CA GLU A 17 -6.05 3.05 11.90
C GLU A 17 -4.94 3.97 11.43
N THR A 18 -3.78 3.83 12.03
CA THR A 18 -2.62 4.54 11.51
C THR A 18 -1.52 3.53 11.28
N CYS A 19 -0.76 3.76 10.26
CA CYS A 19 0.27 2.81 9.87
C CYS A 19 1.57 3.54 9.57
N ASP A 20 2.64 2.89 9.92
CA ASP A 20 3.97 3.32 9.48
C ASP A 20 4.31 2.52 8.25
N ILE A 21 4.70 3.21 7.22
CA ILE A 21 5.00 2.55 5.96
C ILE A 21 6.41 2.89 5.55
N ILE A 22 7.19 1.87 5.30
CA ILE A 22 8.58 2.02 4.90
C ILE A 22 8.74 1.36 3.53
N ILE A 23 9.31 2.08 2.61
CA ILE A 23 9.56 1.56 1.28
C ILE A 23 11.04 1.70 0.99
N GLU A 24 11.69 0.58 0.68
CA GLU A 24 13.13 0.57 0.46
C GLU A 24 13.47 -0.08 -0.85
N ASN A 25 14.30 0.57 -1.61
CA ASN A 25 14.86 0.01 -2.85
C ASN A 25 13.80 -0.39 -3.88
N VAL A 26 12.70 0.33 -3.91
CA VAL A 26 11.59 -0.05 -4.77
C VAL A 26 11.37 1.03 -5.81
N SER A 27 11.37 0.63 -7.07
CA SER A 27 11.03 1.55 -8.13
C SER A 27 9.51 1.69 -8.19
N PRO A 28 9.01 2.72 -8.87
CA PRO A 28 7.56 2.86 -8.96
C PRO A 28 6.86 1.65 -9.57
N THR A 29 7.45 1.08 -10.60
CA THR A 29 6.84 -0.09 -11.22
C THR A 29 6.82 -1.27 -10.27
N SER A 30 7.95 -1.50 -9.59
CA SER A 30 8.00 -2.59 -8.63
C SER A 30 7.04 -2.35 -7.47
N ALA A 31 6.90 -1.11 -7.05
CA ALA A 31 5.98 -0.80 -5.98
C ALA A 31 4.56 -1.18 -6.35
N ILE A 32 4.17 -0.91 -7.59
CA ILE A 32 2.83 -1.27 -8.04
C ILE A 32 2.64 -2.78 -7.98
N TYR A 33 3.63 -3.53 -8.47
CA TYR A 33 3.52 -4.98 -8.43
C TYR A 33 3.45 -5.49 -7.00
N MET A 34 4.28 -4.95 -6.12
CA MET A 34 4.30 -5.40 -4.74
C MET A 34 3.00 -5.06 -4.03
N ALA A 35 2.47 -3.87 -4.26
CA ALA A 35 1.22 -3.49 -3.66
C ALA A 35 0.07 -4.36 -4.17
N THR A 36 0.08 -4.69 -5.45
CA THR A 36 -0.93 -5.55 -6.01
C THR A 36 -0.88 -6.93 -5.37
N LYS A 37 0.33 -7.46 -5.17
CA LYS A 37 0.45 -8.74 -4.51
C LYS A 37 -0.04 -8.69 -3.08
N LEU A 38 0.26 -7.60 -2.40
CA LEU A 38 -0.17 -7.45 -1.03
C LEU A 38 -1.69 -7.41 -0.94
N VAL A 39 -2.32 -6.61 -1.77
CA VAL A 39 -3.78 -6.53 -1.76
C VAL A 39 -4.39 -7.88 -2.10
N THR A 40 -3.81 -8.58 -3.07
CA THR A 40 -4.29 -9.89 -3.44
C THR A 40 -4.19 -10.87 -2.28
N ALA A 41 -3.07 -10.85 -1.59
CA ALA A 41 -2.88 -11.75 -0.47
C ALA A 41 -3.88 -11.47 0.65
N VAL A 42 -4.09 -10.19 0.95
CA VAL A 42 -5.03 -9.81 1.99
C VAL A 42 -6.44 -10.24 1.59
N ALA A 43 -6.80 -10.00 0.35
CA ALA A 43 -8.15 -10.34 -0.10
C ALA A 43 -8.36 -11.86 -0.04
N LYS A 44 -7.37 -12.63 -0.45
CA LYS A 44 -7.53 -14.07 -0.40
C LYS A 44 -7.57 -14.59 1.02
N GLN A 45 -6.80 -13.98 1.90
CA GLN A 45 -6.76 -14.42 3.28
C GLN A 45 -8.11 -14.24 3.97
N PHE A 46 -8.80 -13.17 3.64
CA PHE A 46 -9.99 -12.80 4.38
C PHE A 46 -11.29 -13.01 3.62
N SER A 47 -11.24 -13.45 2.37
CA SER A 47 -12.49 -13.71 1.70
C SER A 47 -12.99 -15.09 2.11
N LYS A 48 -14.30 -15.22 2.18
CA LYS A 48 -14.90 -16.45 2.63
C LYS A 48 -15.21 -17.40 1.53
N SER A 49 -15.24 -16.91 0.31
CA SER A 49 -15.51 -17.78 -0.84
C SER A 49 -14.99 -17.08 -2.05
N GLU A 50 -14.95 -17.80 -3.15
CA GLU A 50 -14.51 -17.21 -4.39
C GLU A 50 -15.45 -16.12 -4.85
N GLU A 51 -16.72 -16.27 -4.54
CA GLU A 51 -17.67 -15.25 -4.93
C GLU A 51 -17.50 -13.98 -4.10
N HIS A 52 -17.03 -14.14 -2.89
CA HIS A 52 -16.83 -13.00 -2.00
C HIS A 52 -15.59 -12.20 -2.40
N LEU A 53 -14.64 -12.84 -3.05
CA LEU A 53 -13.37 -12.22 -3.34
C LEU A 53 -13.48 -10.93 -4.16
N PRO A 54 -14.24 -10.90 -5.26
CA PRO A 54 -14.32 -9.65 -6.01
C PRO A 54 -14.98 -8.53 -5.21
N LEU A 55 -15.93 -8.88 -4.37
CA LEU A 55 -16.58 -7.87 -3.55
C LEU A 55 -15.61 -7.28 -2.55
N LEU A 56 -14.80 -8.12 -1.95
CA LEU A 56 -13.82 -7.64 -1.01
C LEU A 56 -12.80 -6.75 -1.68
N VAL A 57 -12.33 -7.14 -2.84
CA VAL A 57 -11.37 -6.33 -3.57
C VAL A 57 -11.97 -4.99 -3.94
N SER A 58 -13.23 -4.98 -4.36
CA SER A 58 -13.90 -3.73 -4.69
C SER A 58 -13.98 -2.81 -3.47
N ALA A 59 -14.30 -3.38 -2.32
CA ALA A 59 -14.37 -2.60 -1.10
C ALA A 59 -13.00 -2.02 -0.74
N MET A 60 -11.95 -2.82 -0.93
CA MET A 60 -10.60 -2.35 -0.64
C MET A 60 -10.23 -1.19 -1.57
N MET A 61 -10.58 -1.30 -2.85
CA MET A 61 -10.26 -0.24 -3.78
C MET A 61 -11.03 1.04 -3.47
N LEU A 62 -12.26 0.91 -3.04
CA LEU A 62 -13.02 2.09 -2.64
C LEU A 62 -12.39 2.76 -1.42
N ALA A 63 -11.91 1.96 -0.48
CA ALA A 63 -11.25 2.52 0.69
C ALA A 63 -9.98 3.27 0.29
N VAL A 64 -9.23 2.70 -0.60
CA VAL A 64 -8.02 3.36 -1.08
C VAL A 64 -8.38 4.67 -1.76
N HIS A 65 -9.39 4.65 -2.59
CA HIS A 65 -9.82 5.83 -3.30
C HIS A 65 -10.25 6.93 -2.35
N ASP A 66 -10.99 6.55 -1.32
CA ASP A 66 -11.41 7.51 -0.32
C ASP A 66 -10.24 8.14 0.39
N GLN A 67 -9.27 7.35 0.76
CA GLN A 67 -8.11 7.89 1.44
C GLN A 67 -7.30 8.80 0.54
N CYS A 68 -7.23 8.48 -0.72
CA CYS A 68 -6.52 9.35 -1.62
C CYS A 68 -7.23 10.68 -1.81
N LYS A 69 -8.54 10.67 -1.72
CA LYS A 69 -9.28 11.91 -1.84
C LYS A 69 -9.18 12.78 -0.60
N SER A 70 -9.07 12.17 0.54
CA SER A 70 -9.07 12.93 1.76
C SER A 70 -7.72 13.42 1.93
N ALA A 71 -7.11 13.84 1.42
CA ALA A 71 -6.15 14.68 1.66
C ALA A 71 -4.89 14.32 2.05
N THR A 72 -4.66 14.22 3.14
CA THR A 72 -3.35 14.37 3.61
C THR A 72 -2.80 13.08 3.94
N ILE A 73 -2.00 12.53 3.13
CA ILE A 73 -1.33 11.32 3.48
C ILE A 73 0.00 11.68 4.00
N LYS A 74 0.18 11.45 5.27
CA LYS A 74 1.44 11.72 5.89
C LYS A 74 2.09 10.42 6.23
N THR A 75 2.93 9.99 5.34
CA THR A 75 3.61 8.73 5.57
C THR A 75 5.09 8.98 5.46
N GLU A 76 5.86 7.99 5.78
CA GLU A 76 7.28 8.10 5.60
C GLU A 76 7.63 8.29 4.15
N ILE A 77 6.79 7.85 3.30
CA ILE A 77 7.02 8.07 1.90
C ILE A 77 7.06 9.53 1.59
N ASP A 78 6.17 10.29 2.19
CA ASP A 78 6.18 11.70 1.96
C ASP A 78 7.45 12.32 2.37
N LYS A 79 8.03 11.85 3.43
CA LYS A 79 9.25 12.43 3.89
C LYS A 79 10.42 12.12 3.03
N GLN A 80 10.42 10.93 2.51
CA GLN A 80 11.49 10.56 1.67
C GLN A 80 11.23 10.96 0.29
N ALA A 81 10.17 11.58 0.07
CA ALA A 81 9.70 11.73 -1.16
C ALA A 81 10.62 12.26 -2.06
N ILE A 82 10.54 11.88 -3.09
CA ILE A 82 11.07 12.36 -4.08
C ILE A 82 10.57 13.65 -4.35
N PRO A 83 11.28 14.45 -4.89
CA PRO A 83 10.88 15.77 -5.14
C PRO A 83 9.55 15.78 -5.77
N PRO A 84 8.70 16.54 -5.24
CA PRO A 84 7.35 16.57 -5.70
C PRO A 84 7.18 17.12 -7.06
N THR A 85 8.15 17.69 -7.56
CA THR A 85 7.98 18.29 -8.79
C THR A 85 7.44 17.43 -9.84
N HIS A 86 7.85 16.22 -9.82
CA HIS A 86 7.47 15.42 -10.88
C HIS A 86 6.12 14.87 -10.74
N LEU A 87 5.49 15.16 -9.69
CA LEU A 87 4.21 14.63 -9.50
C LEU A 87 3.16 15.51 -9.95
N SER A 88 3.46 16.65 -10.21
CA SER A 88 2.40 17.54 -10.53
C SER A 88 1.91 17.38 -11.89
#